data_15e150b2c473472b79e2bd59882c8496
#
_entry.id   15e150b2c473472b79e2bd59882c8496
#
_cell.length_a   1.000
_cell.length_b   1.000
_cell.length_c   1.000
_cell.angle_alpha   90.00
_cell.angle_beta   90.00
_cell.angle_gamma   90.00
#
_symmetry.space_group_name_H-M   'P 1'
#
loop_
_entity.id
_entity.type
_entity.pdbx_description
1 polymer ?
#
loop_
_entity_poly.entity_id
_entity_poly.type
_entity_poly.pdbx_seq_one_letter_code
_entity_poly.pdbx_strand_id
1 'polypeptide(L)'
;MPNAAKKQAGAGAASTPAVASAQAAGSANGNANATPGASSADAPGVHDAGPGKPPRFVPPLASSIPDNEFGKEVRLGEQIFLHTPEMAPKFVGNKLNCASCHLDAGRRPDSAPMWAAYVIYPAYRAKNGHVNAMAERLQGCFRFSMDGKAPAADDPIMTALQTYMFWLASKAPTGVKLAGQGYPKLPPPPQKADYVRGEAVFGQFCATCHGAQGEGQKQDGHWVFPALWGPDSYNWGAGMHQLGNAAGFILANMPLSQAGLLTAQQAWDVAYFMNAHERPQDPRFKESVAATRKRYHDGADSLYGLEINGHVLGSDSPPAAAHLQKEGS
;
A
#
# COMPACT_ATOMS: atom_id res chain seq x y z
N MET A 1 75.34 1.67 -20.15
CA MET A 1 75.61 2.71 -21.15
C MET A 1 75.27 2.18 -22.53
N PRO A 2 74.79 2.99 -23.43
CA PRO A 2 73.95 4.20 -23.42
C PRO A 2 72.61 3.88 -24.19
N ASN A 3 71.64 4.62 -24.36
CA ASN A 3 71.43 6.01 -24.62
C ASN A 3 69.89 6.25 -24.85
N ALA A 4 69.49 7.33 -24.42
CA ALA A 4 68.27 8.04 -24.55
C ALA A 4 67.83 8.34 -25.99
N ALA A 5 66.50 8.47 -26.19
CA ALA A 5 65.95 9.48 -27.08
C ALA A 5 64.54 9.86 -26.70
N LYS A 6 64.40 11.11 -26.34
CA LYS A 6 63.16 11.88 -26.23
C LYS A 6 62.47 11.99 -27.59
N LYS A 7 61.11 11.97 -27.60
CA LYS A 7 60.35 12.86 -28.51
C LYS A 7 59.01 13.27 -27.88
N GLN A 8 58.79 14.56 -27.94
CA GLN A 8 57.70 15.37 -27.45
C GLN A 8 56.46 15.35 -28.38
N ALA A 9 55.36 15.66 -27.75
CA ALA A 9 54.27 16.57 -28.11
C ALA A 9 53.15 16.10 -29.06
N GLY A 10 51.96 16.25 -28.55
CA GLY A 10 50.72 16.27 -29.27
C GLY A 10 49.54 16.57 -28.32
N ALA A 11 49.30 17.86 -28.05
CA ALA A 11 48.16 18.33 -27.30
C ALA A 11 46.89 18.20 -28.15
N GLY A 12 45.92 17.43 -27.68
CA GLY A 12 44.56 17.37 -28.21
C GLY A 12 43.60 17.84 -27.12
N ALA A 13 43.04 19.02 -27.30
CA ALA A 13 42.03 19.61 -26.42
C ALA A 13 40.72 18.82 -26.48
N ALA A 14 40.32 18.23 -25.38
CA ALA A 14 38.97 17.68 -25.20
C ALA A 14 38.08 18.75 -24.57
N SER A 15 37.10 19.18 -25.32
CA SER A 15 36.05 20.08 -24.94
C SER A 15 35.11 19.41 -23.93
N THR A 16 35.02 19.98 -22.72
CA THR A 16 34.04 19.69 -21.71
C THR A 16 32.66 20.27 -22.10
N PRO A 17 31.57 19.50 -22.00
CA PRO A 17 30.25 20.10 -22.10
C PRO A 17 29.91 20.80 -20.79
N ALA A 18 29.43 22.04 -20.91
CA ALA A 18 28.96 22.92 -19.85
C ALA A 18 27.82 22.28 -19.04
N VAL A 19 28.00 22.21 -17.72
CA VAL A 19 26.95 21.87 -16.78
C VAL A 19 26.08 23.14 -16.63
N ALA A 20 24.86 23.07 -17.12
CA ALA A 20 23.87 24.10 -16.90
C ALA A 20 23.43 24.06 -15.43
N SER A 21 23.74 25.12 -14.72
CA SER A 21 23.26 25.38 -13.35
C SER A 21 21.75 25.58 -13.38
N ALA A 22 20.98 24.60 -12.89
CA ALA A 22 19.57 24.82 -12.56
C ALA A 22 19.51 25.49 -11.18
N GLN A 23 19.08 26.74 -11.17
CA GLN A 23 18.81 27.50 -9.98
C GLN A 23 17.67 26.85 -9.16
N ALA A 24 17.94 26.72 -7.88
CA ALA A 24 16.97 26.33 -6.87
C ALA A 24 15.83 27.36 -6.83
N ALA A 25 14.62 26.93 -7.21
CA ALA A 25 13.39 27.64 -6.94
C ALA A 25 12.71 27.05 -5.71
N GLY A 26 12.34 27.94 -4.85
CA GLY A 26 11.73 27.92 -3.54
C GLY A 26 10.91 26.72 -3.08
N SER A 27 11.01 26.51 -1.77
CA SER A 27 10.11 25.73 -0.93
C SER A 27 8.65 25.88 -1.32
N ALA A 28 8.09 24.79 -1.83
CA ALA A 28 6.67 24.56 -1.78
C ALA A 28 6.48 23.22 -1.07
N ASN A 29 5.94 23.27 0.13
CA ASN A 29 5.36 22.14 0.85
C ASN A 29 4.20 21.61 -0.01
N GLY A 30 4.53 20.83 -1.02
CA GLY A 30 3.60 20.16 -1.91
C GLY A 30 3.27 18.81 -1.33
N ASN A 31 2.14 18.72 -0.65
CA ASN A 31 1.46 17.47 -0.36
C ASN A 31 1.29 16.68 -1.68
N ALA A 32 2.17 15.70 -1.94
CA ALA A 32 2.20 14.89 -3.16
C ALA A 32 1.01 13.91 -3.26
N ASN A 33 -0.16 14.31 -2.79
CA ASN A 33 -1.44 13.60 -2.87
C ASN A 33 -2.45 14.30 -3.78
N ALA A 34 -1.99 15.22 -4.66
CA ALA A 34 -2.87 15.86 -5.62
C ALA A 34 -3.17 14.90 -6.78
N THR A 35 -4.39 14.47 -6.88
CA THR A 35 -4.95 13.70 -7.99
C THR A 35 -5.07 14.57 -9.25
N PRO A 36 -4.47 14.21 -10.41
CA PRO A 36 -4.86 14.81 -11.67
C PRO A 36 -6.20 14.21 -12.08
N GLY A 37 -7.24 15.03 -12.18
CA GLY A 37 -8.50 14.66 -12.80
C GLY A 37 -9.75 14.69 -11.95
N ALA A 38 -9.85 15.54 -10.93
CA ALA A 38 -11.15 15.92 -10.38
C ALA A 38 -11.75 17.03 -11.26
N SER A 39 -12.49 16.64 -12.28
CA SER A 39 -13.49 17.50 -12.93
C SER A 39 -14.45 17.99 -11.86
N SER A 40 -14.84 19.27 -11.90
CA SER A 40 -15.78 19.98 -11.03
C SER A 40 -16.30 19.13 -9.88
N ALA A 41 -15.73 19.32 -8.68
CA ALA A 41 -15.95 18.47 -7.52
C ALA A 41 -17.45 18.28 -7.28
N ASP A 42 -17.93 17.04 -7.49
CA ASP A 42 -19.26 16.66 -7.04
C ASP A 42 -19.37 16.94 -5.52
N ALA A 43 -20.50 17.46 -5.11
CA ALA A 43 -20.77 17.70 -3.70
C ALA A 43 -20.65 16.39 -2.90
N PRO A 44 -20.23 16.45 -1.61
CA PRO A 44 -20.20 15.25 -0.77
C PRO A 44 -21.57 14.57 -0.68
N GLY A 45 -21.61 13.26 -0.90
CA GLY A 45 -22.84 12.47 -0.85
C GLY A 45 -22.91 11.36 -1.88
N VAL A 46 -24.12 10.84 -2.06
CA VAL A 46 -24.41 9.76 -3.01
C VAL A 46 -24.84 10.33 -4.34
N HIS A 47 -24.25 9.83 -5.41
CA HIS A 47 -24.54 10.24 -6.79
C HIS A 47 -24.96 9.01 -7.61
N ASP A 48 -25.99 9.18 -8.40
CA ASP A 48 -26.43 8.16 -9.34
C ASP A 48 -25.38 7.96 -10.45
N ALA A 49 -25.03 6.73 -10.73
CA ALA A 49 -24.09 6.36 -11.80
C ALA A 49 -24.78 5.91 -13.08
N GLY A 50 -26.13 6.03 -13.15
CA GLY A 50 -26.97 5.60 -14.26
C GLY A 50 -27.49 4.17 -14.13
N PRO A 51 -28.39 3.77 -15.03
CA PRO A 51 -29.09 2.49 -14.96
C PRO A 51 -28.17 1.28 -14.83
N GLY A 52 -28.43 0.43 -13.84
CA GLY A 52 -27.70 -0.81 -13.61
C GLY A 52 -26.28 -0.67 -13.03
N LYS A 53 -25.83 0.55 -12.75
CA LYS A 53 -24.51 0.81 -12.10
C LYS A 53 -24.71 1.09 -10.61
N PRO A 54 -23.78 0.62 -9.74
CA PRO A 54 -23.84 0.98 -8.33
C PRO A 54 -23.63 2.50 -8.16
N PRO A 55 -24.34 3.15 -7.22
CA PRO A 55 -24.19 4.57 -6.97
C PRO A 55 -22.75 4.91 -6.53
N ARG A 56 -22.29 6.10 -6.94
CA ARG A 56 -20.99 6.65 -6.52
C ARG A 56 -21.16 7.45 -5.23
N PHE A 57 -20.19 7.34 -4.34
CA PHE A 57 -20.15 8.14 -3.12
C PHE A 57 -18.93 9.07 -3.15
N VAL A 58 -19.14 10.32 -2.74
CA VAL A 58 -18.09 11.33 -2.56
C VAL A 58 -18.02 11.66 -1.06
N PRO A 59 -16.90 11.38 -0.39
CA PRO A 59 -16.74 11.65 1.04
C PRO A 59 -16.65 13.16 1.33
N PRO A 60 -16.89 13.59 2.58
CA PRO A 60 -16.77 15.00 2.97
C PRO A 60 -15.37 15.54 2.70
N LEU A 61 -15.26 16.82 2.34
CA LEU A 61 -13.97 17.49 2.16
C LEU A 61 -13.27 17.68 3.52
N ALA A 62 -11.93 17.58 3.55
CA ALA A 62 -11.15 17.79 4.78
C ALA A 62 -11.42 19.18 5.41
N SER A 63 -11.68 20.20 4.58
CA SER A 63 -12.06 21.55 5.03
C SER A 63 -13.40 21.61 5.78
N SER A 64 -14.23 20.57 5.68
CA SER A 64 -15.53 20.49 6.38
C SER A 64 -15.46 19.77 7.73
N ILE A 65 -14.27 19.38 8.22
CA ILE A 65 -14.10 18.87 9.58
C ILE A 65 -14.50 19.97 10.56
N PRO A 66 -15.47 19.69 11.46
CA PRO A 66 -15.98 20.74 12.36
C PRO A 66 -14.91 21.21 13.36
N ASP A 67 -15.03 22.46 13.78
CA ASP A 67 -14.13 23.03 14.80
C ASP A 67 -14.72 22.87 16.21
N ASN A 68 -14.70 21.62 16.68
CA ASN A 68 -15.16 21.20 18.01
C ASN A 68 -14.42 19.94 18.46
N GLU A 69 -14.73 19.36 19.61
CA GLU A 69 -14.06 18.16 20.16
C GLU A 69 -14.16 16.96 19.19
N PHE A 70 -15.30 16.75 18.56
CA PHE A 70 -15.45 15.71 17.55
C PHE A 70 -14.49 15.93 16.37
N GLY A 71 -14.36 17.14 15.87
CA GLY A 71 -13.45 17.47 14.77
C GLY A 71 -11.97 17.37 15.16
N LYS A 72 -11.62 17.60 16.42
CA LYS A 72 -10.26 17.32 16.93
C LYS A 72 -9.93 15.83 16.84
N GLU A 73 -10.86 14.99 17.26
CA GLU A 73 -10.72 13.53 17.19
C GLU A 73 -10.66 13.02 15.75
N VAL A 74 -11.46 13.59 14.84
CA VAL A 74 -11.37 13.30 13.39
C VAL A 74 -9.98 13.63 12.86
N ARG A 75 -9.43 14.81 13.18
CA ARG A 75 -8.08 15.22 12.77
C ARG A 75 -7.00 14.33 13.37
N LEU A 76 -7.13 13.92 14.62
CA LEU A 76 -6.22 12.96 15.24
C LEU A 76 -6.23 11.62 14.49
N GLY A 77 -7.41 11.09 14.16
CA GLY A 77 -7.54 9.87 13.37
C GLY A 77 -6.95 9.98 11.97
N GLU A 78 -7.12 11.12 11.30
CA GLU A 78 -6.48 11.42 10.02
C GLU A 78 -4.95 11.42 10.13
N GLN A 79 -4.39 12.06 11.16
CA GLN A 79 -2.93 12.08 11.39
C GLN A 79 -2.39 10.68 11.66
N ILE A 80 -3.05 9.89 12.50
CA ILE A 80 -2.68 8.48 12.72
C ILE A 80 -2.70 7.68 11.41
N PHE A 81 -3.69 7.92 10.57
CA PHE A 81 -3.86 7.24 9.29
C PHE A 81 -2.76 7.58 8.29
N LEU A 82 -2.32 8.84 8.26
CA LEU A 82 -1.29 9.36 7.35
C LEU A 82 0.13 9.11 7.86
N HIS A 83 0.33 9.04 9.18
CA HIS A 83 1.63 8.95 9.84
C HIS A 83 1.64 7.81 10.88
N THR A 84 1.21 6.62 10.45
CA THR A 84 0.93 5.51 11.37
C THR A 84 2.14 5.08 12.20
N PRO A 85 3.37 4.92 11.67
CA PRO A 85 4.54 4.55 12.46
C PRO A 85 4.93 5.58 13.51
N GLU A 86 4.76 6.87 13.19
CA GLU A 86 5.09 7.97 14.09
C GLU A 86 4.05 8.16 15.19
N MET A 87 2.76 8.00 14.84
CA MET A 87 1.64 8.26 15.76
C MET A 87 1.26 7.03 16.59
N ALA A 88 1.59 5.83 16.12
CA ALA A 88 1.23 4.56 16.77
C ALA A 88 2.45 3.60 16.88
N PRO A 89 3.66 4.04 17.28
CA PRO A 89 4.91 3.27 17.20
C PRO A 89 4.86 1.95 17.97
N LYS A 90 4.10 1.87 19.06
CA LYS A 90 3.94 0.65 19.87
C LYS A 90 3.17 -0.47 19.17
N PHE A 91 2.46 -0.14 18.09
CA PHE A 91 1.53 -1.05 17.41
C PHE A 91 1.94 -1.37 15.97
N VAL A 92 2.96 -0.70 15.43
CA VAL A 92 3.39 -0.82 14.05
C VAL A 92 4.76 -1.48 13.96
N GLY A 93 4.84 -2.49 13.14
CA GLY A 93 6.02 -3.32 12.97
C GLY A 93 6.80 -3.08 11.68
N ASN A 94 6.31 -2.24 10.79
CA ASN A 94 6.95 -1.89 9.53
C ASN A 94 6.95 -0.37 9.32
N LYS A 95 7.23 0.08 8.11
CA LYS A 95 7.30 1.51 7.76
C LYS A 95 6.14 2.00 6.90
N LEU A 96 5.07 1.21 6.85
CA LEU A 96 3.88 1.56 6.08
C LEU A 96 2.94 2.46 6.87
N ASN A 97 2.24 3.33 6.15
CA ASN A 97 1.08 4.06 6.66
C ASN A 97 -0.21 3.37 6.20
N CYS A 98 -1.32 3.58 6.88
CA CYS A 98 -2.62 3.13 6.39
C CYS A 98 -2.87 3.69 4.98
N ALA A 99 -2.48 4.94 4.74
CA ALA A 99 -2.56 5.62 3.45
C ALA A 99 -1.69 5.00 2.35
N SER A 100 -0.71 4.14 2.66
CA SER A 100 0.12 3.45 1.66
C SER A 100 -0.72 2.53 0.75
N CYS A 101 -1.82 1.98 1.26
CA CYS A 101 -2.74 1.12 0.51
C CYS A 101 -4.13 1.74 0.35
N HIS A 102 -4.56 2.57 1.31
CA HIS A 102 -5.84 3.27 1.30
C HIS A 102 -5.61 4.71 0.86
N LEU A 103 -5.40 4.89 -0.44
CA LEU A 103 -4.91 6.12 -1.06
C LEU A 103 -5.82 7.33 -0.78
N ASP A 104 -5.24 8.53 -0.94
CA ASP A 104 -5.92 9.81 -0.71
C ASP A 104 -6.58 9.85 0.68
N ALA A 105 -5.77 9.59 1.71
CA ALA A 105 -6.24 9.53 3.10
C ALA A 105 -7.48 8.63 3.29
N GLY A 106 -7.56 7.52 2.54
CA GLY A 106 -8.69 6.59 2.58
C GLY A 106 -9.92 7.04 1.79
N ARG A 107 -9.80 8.04 0.93
CA ARG A 107 -10.89 8.64 0.13
C ARG A 107 -11.02 8.04 -1.25
N ARG A 108 -9.89 7.63 -1.87
CA ARG A 108 -9.85 7.21 -3.27
C ARG A 108 -10.66 5.94 -3.51
N PRO A 109 -11.64 5.97 -4.45
CA PRO A 109 -12.30 4.76 -4.92
C PRO A 109 -11.28 3.71 -5.41
N ASP A 110 -11.65 2.45 -5.42
CA ASP A 110 -10.83 1.32 -5.90
C ASP A 110 -9.49 1.09 -5.15
N SER A 111 -9.26 1.83 -4.05
CA SER A 111 -8.15 1.60 -3.10
C SER A 111 -8.63 1.15 -1.72
N ALA A 112 -9.74 0.42 -1.66
CA ALA A 112 -10.42 0.01 -0.44
C ALA A 112 -10.73 1.20 0.48
N PRO A 113 -11.51 2.19 0.03
CA PRO A 113 -11.73 3.44 0.73
C PRO A 113 -12.42 3.25 2.09
N MET A 114 -12.07 4.12 3.05
CA MET A 114 -12.53 4.03 4.43
C MET A 114 -14.03 4.36 4.58
N TRP A 115 -14.55 5.26 3.74
CA TRP A 115 -15.98 5.55 3.70
C TRP A 115 -16.83 4.33 3.35
N ALA A 116 -16.35 3.45 2.47
CA ALA A 116 -17.05 2.21 2.15
C ALA A 116 -16.82 1.14 3.22
N ALA A 117 -15.59 1.04 3.74
CA ALA A 117 -15.27 0.06 4.78
C ALA A 117 -16.13 0.28 6.02
N TYR A 118 -16.30 1.53 6.48
CA TYR A 118 -17.03 1.82 7.71
C TYR A 118 -18.49 1.35 7.68
N VAL A 119 -19.20 1.55 6.57
CA VAL A 119 -20.62 1.20 6.45
C VAL A 119 -20.90 -0.28 6.19
N ILE A 120 -19.85 -1.08 5.93
CA ILE A 120 -19.99 -2.53 5.72
C ILE A 120 -20.04 -3.29 7.06
N TYR A 121 -19.33 -2.79 8.09
CA TYR A 121 -19.22 -3.49 9.36
C TYR A 121 -20.36 -3.13 10.31
N PRO A 122 -20.83 -4.10 11.13
CA PRO A 122 -20.35 -5.48 11.31
C PRO A 122 -20.60 -6.37 10.09
N ALA A 123 -19.63 -7.24 9.74
CA ALA A 123 -19.75 -8.13 8.60
C ALA A 123 -19.10 -9.50 8.83
N TYR A 124 -19.70 -10.56 8.29
CA TYR A 124 -19.07 -11.87 8.29
C TYR A 124 -17.78 -11.87 7.44
N ARG A 125 -16.71 -12.42 8.00
CA ARG A 125 -15.41 -12.54 7.35
C ARG A 125 -14.96 -13.99 7.32
N ALA A 126 -14.92 -14.57 6.13
CA ALA A 126 -14.47 -15.96 5.94
C ALA A 126 -13.07 -16.22 6.50
N LYS A 127 -12.17 -15.22 6.42
CA LYS A 127 -10.80 -15.30 7.01
C LYS A 127 -10.82 -15.60 8.51
N ASN A 128 -11.82 -15.10 9.24
CA ASN A 128 -11.93 -15.25 10.70
C ASN A 128 -13.00 -16.28 11.10
N GLY A 129 -13.92 -16.61 10.20
CA GLY A 129 -15.01 -17.55 10.44
C GLY A 129 -16.17 -17.00 11.28
N HIS A 130 -16.24 -15.68 11.51
CA HIS A 130 -17.30 -15.04 12.29
C HIS A 130 -17.61 -13.61 11.82
N VAL A 131 -18.61 -12.98 12.45
CA VAL A 131 -18.97 -11.57 12.21
C VAL A 131 -17.98 -10.68 12.95
N ASN A 132 -17.23 -9.85 12.21
CA ASN A 132 -16.29 -8.89 12.77
C ASN A 132 -16.95 -7.53 12.98
N ALA A 133 -16.64 -6.87 14.10
CA ALA A 133 -16.85 -5.44 14.29
C ALA A 133 -15.76 -4.62 13.56
N MET A 134 -15.98 -3.31 13.40
CA MET A 134 -14.97 -2.42 12.78
C MET A 134 -13.67 -2.40 13.59
N ALA A 135 -13.73 -2.36 14.93
CA ALA A 135 -12.54 -2.40 15.78
C ALA A 135 -11.70 -3.67 15.49
N GLU A 136 -12.33 -4.84 15.42
CA GLU A 136 -11.64 -6.09 15.10
C GLU A 136 -11.03 -6.07 13.68
N ARG A 137 -11.73 -5.42 12.72
CA ARG A 137 -11.16 -5.25 11.37
C ARG A 137 -9.90 -4.40 11.38
N LEU A 138 -9.89 -3.30 12.14
CA LEU A 138 -8.72 -2.43 12.33
C LEU A 138 -7.59 -3.16 13.07
N GLN A 139 -7.89 -3.93 14.11
CA GLN A 139 -6.92 -4.79 14.79
C GLN A 139 -6.23 -5.74 13.82
N GLY A 140 -6.99 -6.29 12.85
CA GLY A 140 -6.42 -7.09 11.76
C GLY A 140 -5.47 -6.30 10.84
N CYS A 141 -5.72 -5.00 10.61
CA CYS A 141 -4.80 -4.16 9.84
C CYS A 141 -3.46 -3.98 10.59
N PHE A 142 -3.49 -3.67 11.89
CA PHE A 142 -2.28 -3.56 12.69
C PHE A 142 -1.48 -4.87 12.71
N ARG A 143 -2.17 -5.99 12.91
CA ARG A 143 -1.51 -7.31 12.98
C ARG A 143 -0.90 -7.75 11.67
N PHE A 144 -1.54 -7.49 10.54
CA PHE A 144 -1.13 -8.04 9.26
C PHE A 144 -0.49 -6.99 8.34
N SER A 145 -1.21 -5.91 8.03
CA SER A 145 -0.72 -4.90 7.08
C SER A 145 0.41 -4.06 7.66
N MET A 146 0.30 -3.73 8.96
CA MET A 146 1.32 -2.97 9.67
C MET A 146 2.38 -3.85 10.35
N ASP A 147 2.32 -5.18 10.15
CA ASP A 147 3.21 -6.16 10.76
C ASP A 147 3.44 -5.93 12.26
N GLY A 148 2.39 -5.61 13.00
CA GLY A 148 2.49 -5.11 14.36
C GLY A 148 1.63 -5.84 15.38
N LYS A 149 1.40 -5.18 16.51
CA LYS A 149 0.50 -5.62 17.58
C LYS A 149 -0.82 -4.87 17.46
N ALA A 150 -1.93 -5.59 17.64
CA ALA A 150 -3.23 -4.95 17.63
C ALA A 150 -3.43 -4.11 18.90
N PRO A 151 -3.82 -2.82 18.80
CA PRO A 151 -4.30 -2.06 19.95
C PRO A 151 -5.54 -2.71 20.58
N ALA A 152 -5.81 -2.45 21.86
CA ALA A 152 -7.09 -2.79 22.47
C ALA A 152 -8.25 -2.08 21.75
N ALA A 153 -9.45 -2.66 21.75
CA ALA A 153 -10.57 -2.10 21.00
C ALA A 153 -10.99 -0.70 21.50
N ASP A 154 -10.73 -0.41 22.76
CA ASP A 154 -10.98 0.85 23.47
C ASP A 154 -9.74 1.77 23.56
N ASP A 155 -8.65 1.41 22.91
CA ASP A 155 -7.45 2.25 22.84
C ASP A 155 -7.77 3.59 22.14
N PRO A 156 -7.25 4.74 22.62
CA PRO A 156 -7.46 6.05 21.99
C PRO A 156 -7.15 6.08 20.50
N ILE A 157 -6.10 5.37 20.05
CA ILE A 157 -5.76 5.25 18.63
C ILE A 157 -6.91 4.60 17.83
N MET A 158 -7.55 3.57 18.39
CA MET A 158 -8.69 2.91 17.77
C MET A 158 -9.92 3.79 17.72
N THR A 159 -10.15 4.58 18.79
CA THR A 159 -11.25 5.56 18.84
C THR A 159 -11.06 6.64 17.78
N ALA A 160 -9.86 7.24 17.69
CA ALA A 160 -9.55 8.27 16.71
C ALA A 160 -9.69 7.77 15.26
N LEU A 161 -9.13 6.59 14.94
CA LEU A 161 -9.27 5.99 13.61
C LEU A 161 -10.72 5.71 13.25
N GLN A 162 -11.52 5.16 14.16
CA GLN A 162 -12.94 4.90 13.92
C GLN A 162 -13.74 6.20 13.77
N THR A 163 -13.40 7.25 14.52
CA THR A 163 -14.02 8.57 14.40
C THR A 163 -13.72 9.21 13.04
N TYR A 164 -12.47 9.11 12.57
CA TYR A 164 -12.11 9.53 11.23
C TYR A 164 -12.87 8.79 10.13
N MET A 165 -12.94 7.46 10.22
CA MET A 165 -13.67 6.63 9.26
C MET A 165 -15.17 6.90 9.28
N PHE A 166 -15.76 7.11 10.46
CA PHE A 166 -17.16 7.51 10.63
C PHE A 166 -17.45 8.83 9.92
N TRP A 167 -16.58 9.83 10.13
CA TRP A 167 -16.73 11.12 9.48
C TRP A 167 -16.59 10.99 7.95
N LEU A 168 -15.60 10.23 7.43
CA LEU A 168 -15.47 9.96 6.00
C LEU A 168 -16.73 9.29 5.41
N ALA A 169 -17.38 8.45 6.17
CA ALA A 169 -18.59 7.73 5.78
C ALA A 169 -19.89 8.54 6.02
N SER A 170 -19.80 9.79 6.46
CA SER A 170 -20.97 10.64 6.70
C SER A 170 -21.85 10.70 5.45
N LYS A 171 -23.11 10.33 5.57
CA LYS A 171 -24.11 10.21 4.48
C LYS A 171 -23.88 9.01 3.51
N ALA A 172 -22.90 8.14 3.73
CA ALA A 172 -22.80 6.90 2.98
C ALA A 172 -23.92 5.94 3.40
N PRO A 173 -24.64 5.32 2.47
CA PRO A 173 -25.73 4.40 2.81
C PRO A 173 -25.17 3.06 3.30
N THR A 174 -25.87 2.44 4.24
CA THR A 174 -25.64 1.06 4.67
C THR A 174 -26.40 0.08 3.79
N GLY A 175 -25.88 -1.16 3.65
CA GLY A 175 -26.58 -2.22 2.89
C GLY A 175 -26.57 -2.03 1.37
N VAL A 176 -25.91 -0.99 0.87
CA VAL A 176 -25.80 -0.69 -0.58
C VAL A 176 -24.36 -0.90 -1.05
N LYS A 177 -24.19 -1.58 -2.17
CA LYS A 177 -22.88 -1.66 -2.81
C LYS A 177 -22.61 -0.35 -3.55
N LEU A 178 -21.50 0.30 -3.19
CA LEU A 178 -21.07 1.58 -3.78
C LEU A 178 -19.99 1.35 -4.85
N ALA A 179 -19.97 2.19 -5.86
CA ALA A 179 -18.93 2.18 -6.88
C ALA A 179 -17.55 2.49 -6.25
N GLY A 180 -16.51 1.78 -6.66
CA GLY A 180 -15.17 1.95 -6.13
C GLY A 180 -14.94 1.38 -4.71
N GLN A 181 -15.92 0.65 -4.17
CA GLN A 181 -15.82 -0.03 -2.89
C GLN A 181 -14.82 -1.19 -2.96
N GLY A 182 -13.83 -1.21 -2.07
CA GLY A 182 -12.80 -2.27 -2.02
C GLY A 182 -11.72 -2.10 -3.09
N TYR A 183 -11.12 -3.21 -3.48
CA TYR A 183 -10.23 -3.32 -4.64
C TYR A 183 -11.02 -3.89 -5.81
N PRO A 184 -10.77 -3.44 -7.06
CA PRO A 184 -11.41 -4.01 -8.24
C PRO A 184 -11.16 -5.51 -8.33
N LYS A 185 -12.20 -6.25 -8.69
CA LYS A 185 -12.09 -7.68 -8.99
C LYS A 185 -11.82 -7.84 -10.47
N LEU A 186 -10.59 -8.20 -10.82
CA LEU A 186 -10.22 -8.47 -12.19
C LEU A 186 -10.64 -9.90 -12.57
N PRO A 187 -11.03 -10.13 -13.83
CA PRO A 187 -11.13 -11.49 -14.36
C PRO A 187 -9.75 -12.16 -14.30
N PRO A 188 -9.69 -13.50 -14.36
CA PRO A 188 -8.43 -14.21 -14.54
C PRO A 188 -7.64 -13.63 -15.72
N PRO A 189 -6.30 -13.58 -15.63
CA PRO A 189 -5.50 -13.03 -16.70
C PRO A 189 -5.62 -13.87 -17.97
N PRO A 190 -5.55 -13.26 -19.18
CA PRO A 190 -5.58 -14.00 -20.45
C PRO A 190 -4.49 -15.07 -20.56
N GLN A 191 -3.33 -14.83 -19.98
CA GLN A 191 -2.23 -15.78 -19.82
C GLN A 191 -1.91 -15.93 -18.33
N LYS A 192 -1.44 -17.11 -17.91
CA LYS A 192 -0.97 -17.30 -16.53
C LYS A 192 0.02 -16.18 -16.16
N ALA A 193 -0.15 -15.60 -14.99
CA ALA A 193 0.77 -14.57 -14.48
C ALA A 193 2.21 -15.11 -14.43
N ASP A 194 3.17 -14.28 -14.81
CA ASP A 194 4.54 -14.70 -15.07
C ASP A 194 5.55 -13.77 -14.40
N TYR A 195 6.59 -14.39 -13.77
CA TYR A 195 7.61 -13.68 -13.03
C TYR A 195 8.45 -12.74 -13.93
N VAL A 196 8.91 -13.25 -15.07
CA VAL A 196 9.84 -12.50 -15.95
C VAL A 196 9.14 -11.31 -16.61
N ARG A 197 7.89 -11.51 -17.06
CA ARG A 197 7.09 -10.40 -17.58
C ARG A 197 6.78 -9.39 -16.47
N GLY A 198 6.50 -9.86 -15.26
CA GLY A 198 6.24 -9.01 -14.10
C GLY A 198 7.47 -8.18 -13.70
N GLU A 199 8.65 -8.79 -13.71
CA GLU A 199 9.93 -8.10 -13.48
C GLU A 199 10.17 -6.98 -14.51
N ALA A 200 9.91 -7.24 -15.79
CA ALA A 200 10.03 -6.24 -16.84
C ALA A 200 9.06 -5.07 -16.63
N VAL A 201 7.80 -5.35 -16.27
CA VAL A 201 6.79 -4.32 -15.93
C VAL A 201 7.24 -3.52 -14.71
N PHE A 202 7.73 -4.21 -13.66
CA PHE A 202 8.21 -3.55 -12.44
C PHE A 202 9.36 -2.60 -12.73
N GLY A 203 10.38 -3.06 -13.47
CA GLY A 203 11.53 -2.25 -13.86
C GLY A 203 11.14 -1.00 -14.65
N GLN A 204 10.16 -1.15 -15.54
CA GLN A 204 9.73 -0.05 -16.42
C GLN A 204 8.86 0.98 -15.70
N PHE A 205 7.93 0.57 -14.80
CA PHE A 205 6.87 1.43 -14.31
C PHE A 205 6.86 1.64 -12.79
N CYS A 206 7.59 0.82 -12.03
CA CYS A 206 7.45 0.79 -10.56
C CYS A 206 8.75 1.13 -9.83
N ALA A 207 9.90 0.65 -10.34
CA ALA A 207 11.19 0.75 -9.66
C ALA A 207 11.64 2.18 -9.39
N THR A 208 11.29 3.14 -10.27
CA THR A 208 11.63 4.57 -10.07
C THR A 208 11.10 5.12 -8.75
N CYS A 209 9.92 4.66 -8.30
CA CYS A 209 9.32 5.11 -7.04
C CYS A 209 9.55 4.11 -5.90
N HIS A 210 9.43 2.81 -6.16
CA HIS A 210 9.50 1.80 -5.10
C HIS A 210 10.88 1.21 -4.85
N GLY A 211 11.91 1.70 -5.56
CA GLY A 211 13.27 1.13 -5.51
C GLY A 211 13.42 -0.10 -6.40
N ALA A 212 14.63 -0.37 -6.88
CA ALA A 212 14.90 -1.50 -7.77
C ALA A 212 14.67 -2.86 -7.12
N GLN A 213 14.78 -2.92 -5.79
CA GLN A 213 14.53 -4.10 -4.97
C GLN A 213 13.20 -3.99 -4.20
N GLY A 214 12.30 -3.08 -4.59
CA GLY A 214 11.01 -2.88 -3.94
C GLY A 214 11.07 -2.42 -2.48
N GLU A 215 12.21 -1.90 -2.08
CA GLU A 215 12.54 -1.47 -0.72
C GLU A 215 11.85 -0.17 -0.30
N GLY A 216 11.19 0.51 -1.25
CA GLY A 216 10.63 1.84 -1.03
C GLY A 216 11.67 2.95 -1.10
N GLN A 217 11.24 4.18 -0.92
CA GLN A 217 12.13 5.36 -0.93
C GLN A 217 11.83 6.31 0.22
N LYS A 218 12.90 6.94 0.72
CA LYS A 218 12.85 7.99 1.72
C LYS A 218 13.30 9.32 1.13
N GLN A 219 12.67 10.40 1.60
CA GLN A 219 13.13 11.76 1.38
C GLN A 219 13.17 12.46 2.74
N ASP A 220 14.30 13.08 3.07
CA ASP A 220 14.51 13.78 4.35
C ASP A 220 14.21 12.91 5.59
N GLY A 221 14.52 11.61 5.50
CA GLY A 221 14.27 10.64 6.57
C GLY A 221 12.85 10.06 6.64
N HIS A 222 11.90 10.62 5.90
CA HIS A 222 10.51 10.15 5.84
C HIS A 222 10.27 9.26 4.63
N TRP A 223 9.42 8.24 4.80
CA TRP A 223 9.03 7.38 3.71
C TRP A 223 8.07 8.09 2.75
N VAL A 224 8.51 8.26 1.51
CA VAL A 224 7.69 8.86 0.43
C VAL A 224 6.98 7.77 -0.37
N PHE A 225 7.69 6.68 -0.65
CA PHE A 225 7.13 5.51 -1.32
C PHE A 225 7.33 4.26 -0.47
N PRO A 226 6.27 3.44 -0.28
CA PRO A 226 6.32 2.29 0.59
C PRO A 226 7.17 1.16 0.01
N ALA A 227 7.75 0.34 0.92
CA ALA A 227 8.30 -0.96 0.57
C ALA A 227 7.18 -1.92 0.12
N LEU A 228 7.44 -2.67 -0.95
CA LEU A 228 6.48 -3.63 -1.53
C LEU A 228 6.74 -5.07 -1.07
N TRP A 229 7.98 -5.38 -0.71
CA TRP A 229 8.42 -6.63 -0.10
C TRP A 229 9.60 -6.39 0.84
N GLY A 230 10.19 -7.44 1.39
CA GLY A 230 11.26 -7.33 2.39
C GLY A 230 10.74 -6.95 3.79
N PRO A 231 11.65 -6.69 4.74
CA PRO A 231 11.33 -6.57 6.17
C PRO A 231 10.47 -5.36 6.54
N ASP A 232 10.49 -4.30 5.73
CA ASP A 232 9.74 -3.06 5.98
C ASP A 232 8.34 -3.06 5.30
N SER A 233 7.96 -4.18 4.66
CA SER A 233 6.66 -4.35 4.00
C SER A 233 5.62 -5.00 4.92
N TYR A 234 4.42 -5.22 4.40
CA TYR A 234 3.37 -6.00 5.08
C TYR A 234 3.73 -7.48 5.16
N ASN A 235 3.21 -8.18 6.19
CA ASN A 235 3.49 -9.61 6.36
C ASN A 235 2.60 -10.52 5.49
N TRP A 236 2.94 -11.81 5.44
CA TRP A 236 2.22 -12.80 4.65
C TRP A 236 0.74 -12.95 5.03
N GLY A 237 0.32 -12.50 6.21
CA GLY A 237 -1.09 -12.50 6.61
C GLY A 237 -1.91 -11.34 6.03
N ALA A 238 -1.30 -10.30 5.45
CA ALA A 238 -1.99 -9.14 4.88
C ALA A 238 -2.77 -9.49 3.61
N GLY A 239 -3.89 -8.81 3.35
CA GLY A 239 -4.71 -9.09 2.17
C GLY A 239 -4.02 -8.79 0.83
N MET A 240 -2.98 -7.97 0.82
CA MET A 240 -2.24 -7.58 -0.38
C MET A 240 -1.30 -8.69 -0.89
N HIS A 241 -1.02 -9.74 -0.08
CA HIS A 241 -0.32 -10.94 -0.59
C HIS A 241 -1.16 -11.74 -1.60
N GLN A 242 -2.46 -11.53 -1.65
CA GLN A 242 -3.34 -12.19 -2.61
C GLN A 242 -3.21 -11.52 -3.97
N LEU A 243 -2.87 -12.31 -4.98
CA LEU A 243 -2.60 -11.83 -6.34
C LEU A 243 -3.75 -11.01 -6.92
N GLY A 244 -5.00 -11.47 -6.75
CA GLY A 244 -6.17 -10.76 -7.25
C GLY A 244 -6.40 -9.40 -6.60
N ASN A 245 -6.10 -9.26 -5.30
CA ASN A 245 -6.18 -7.96 -4.62
C ASN A 245 -5.06 -7.01 -5.10
N ALA A 246 -3.83 -7.53 -5.21
CA ALA A 246 -2.70 -6.75 -5.69
C ALA A 246 -2.90 -6.30 -7.14
N ALA A 247 -3.28 -7.21 -8.04
CA ALA A 247 -3.53 -6.91 -9.44
C ALA A 247 -4.65 -5.86 -9.61
N GLY A 248 -5.76 -6.02 -8.87
CA GLY A 248 -6.86 -5.05 -8.90
C GLY A 248 -6.44 -3.66 -8.42
N PHE A 249 -5.72 -3.59 -7.30
CA PHE A 249 -5.17 -2.33 -6.79
C PHE A 249 -4.20 -1.68 -7.79
N ILE A 250 -3.27 -2.46 -8.33
CA ILE A 250 -2.26 -1.99 -9.28
C ILE A 250 -2.93 -1.44 -10.54
N LEU A 251 -3.84 -2.19 -11.15
CA LEU A 251 -4.53 -1.74 -12.37
C LEU A 251 -5.26 -0.41 -12.17
N ALA A 252 -5.95 -0.27 -11.04
CA ALA A 252 -6.77 0.92 -10.78
C ALA A 252 -5.96 2.14 -10.33
N ASN A 253 -4.79 1.95 -9.72
CA ASN A 253 -4.13 3.02 -8.98
C ASN A 253 -2.66 3.27 -9.36
N MET A 254 -1.99 2.29 -9.99
CA MET A 254 -0.55 2.37 -10.26
C MET A 254 -0.22 2.38 -11.77
N PRO A 255 0.81 3.10 -12.19
CA PRO A 255 1.59 4.09 -11.42
C PRO A 255 0.71 5.21 -10.87
N LEU A 256 0.98 5.72 -9.67
CA LEU A 256 0.09 6.65 -8.94
C LEU A 256 -0.28 7.91 -9.75
N SER A 257 0.66 8.41 -10.56
CA SER A 257 0.47 9.57 -11.43
C SER A 257 -0.22 9.23 -12.77
N GLN A 258 -0.32 7.94 -13.12
CA GLN A 258 -0.82 7.46 -14.42
C GLN A 258 -1.71 6.21 -14.25
N ALA A 259 -2.68 6.30 -13.36
CA ALA A 259 -3.64 5.22 -13.12
C ALA A 259 -4.32 4.77 -14.43
N GLY A 260 -4.45 3.47 -14.64
CA GLY A 260 -5.01 2.89 -15.86
C GLY A 260 -4.04 2.76 -17.04
N LEU A 261 -2.76 3.07 -16.87
CA LEU A 261 -1.73 2.88 -17.90
C LEU A 261 -1.49 1.41 -18.23
N LEU A 262 -1.51 0.54 -17.23
CA LEU A 262 -1.21 -0.87 -17.39
C LEU A 262 -2.39 -1.64 -17.98
N THR A 263 -2.10 -2.66 -18.79
CA THR A 263 -3.09 -3.66 -19.17
C THR A 263 -3.40 -4.60 -18.00
N ALA A 264 -4.53 -5.29 -18.04
CA ALA A 264 -4.88 -6.28 -17.02
C ALA A 264 -3.81 -7.38 -16.91
N GLN A 265 -3.23 -7.86 -18.02
CA GLN A 265 -2.15 -8.85 -17.99
C GLN A 265 -0.91 -8.31 -17.27
N GLN A 266 -0.48 -7.08 -17.57
CA GLN A 266 0.64 -6.45 -16.90
C GLN A 266 0.40 -6.29 -15.39
N ALA A 267 -0.82 -5.94 -14.98
CA ALA A 267 -1.18 -5.82 -13.56
C ALA A 267 -1.09 -7.19 -12.85
N TRP A 268 -1.52 -8.27 -13.47
CA TRP A 268 -1.37 -9.63 -12.94
C TRP A 268 0.09 -10.08 -12.90
N ASP A 269 0.86 -9.84 -13.95
CA ASP A 269 2.27 -10.22 -14.03
C ASP A 269 3.10 -9.49 -12.96
N VAL A 270 2.92 -8.18 -12.80
CA VAL A 270 3.66 -7.42 -11.78
C VAL A 270 3.17 -7.73 -10.35
N ALA A 271 1.89 -8.04 -10.17
CA ALA A 271 1.38 -8.54 -8.87
C ALA A 271 2.02 -9.89 -8.50
N TYR A 272 2.18 -10.77 -9.48
CA TYR A 272 2.88 -12.05 -9.29
C TYR A 272 4.35 -11.81 -8.92
N PHE A 273 5.09 -10.99 -9.69
CA PHE A 273 6.48 -10.63 -9.41
C PHE A 273 6.64 -10.06 -8.00
N MET A 274 5.85 -9.04 -7.65
CA MET A 274 5.90 -8.40 -6.34
C MET A 274 5.64 -9.38 -5.18
N ASN A 275 4.71 -10.32 -5.35
CA ASN A 275 4.36 -11.31 -4.33
C ASN A 275 5.24 -12.57 -4.36
N ALA A 276 6.15 -12.70 -5.32
CA ALA A 276 7.17 -13.75 -5.39
C ALA A 276 8.45 -13.42 -4.59
N HIS A 277 8.38 -12.44 -3.68
CA HIS A 277 9.49 -12.02 -2.82
C HIS A 277 9.15 -12.23 -1.35
N GLU A 278 10.18 -12.50 -0.55
CA GLU A 278 10.03 -12.64 0.90
C GLU A 278 9.59 -11.33 1.56
N ARG A 279 8.83 -11.50 2.63
CA ARG A 279 8.29 -10.44 3.49
C ARG A 279 8.16 -10.98 4.91
N PRO A 280 7.81 -10.16 5.93
CA PRO A 280 7.65 -10.68 7.29
C PRO A 280 6.69 -11.86 7.35
N GLN A 281 7.00 -12.81 8.22
CA GLN A 281 6.27 -14.05 8.38
C GLN A 281 4.80 -13.82 8.75
N ASP A 282 3.92 -14.71 8.36
CA ASP A 282 2.54 -14.70 8.84
C ASP A 282 2.54 -14.84 10.39
N PRO A 283 1.97 -13.88 11.13
CA PRO A 283 1.93 -13.95 12.59
C PRO A 283 1.16 -15.16 13.15
N ARG A 284 0.47 -15.90 12.29
CA ARG A 284 -0.20 -17.17 12.61
C ARG A 284 0.67 -18.39 12.31
N PHE A 285 1.91 -18.18 11.82
CA PHE A 285 2.89 -19.25 11.63
C PHE A 285 3.18 -19.97 12.96
N LYS A 286 3.17 -21.28 12.95
CA LYS A 286 3.49 -22.09 14.15
C LYS A 286 4.36 -23.24 13.73
N GLU A 287 4.22 -24.18 13.10
CA GLU A 287 4.98 -25.42 12.94
C GLU A 287 5.91 -25.37 11.72
N SER A 288 5.33 -25.10 10.55
CA SER A 288 6.05 -25.09 9.28
C SER A 288 5.33 -24.23 8.24
N VAL A 289 6.05 -23.88 7.18
CA VAL A 289 5.50 -23.20 6.01
C VAL A 289 4.36 -24.02 5.41
N ALA A 290 4.54 -25.34 5.27
CA ALA A 290 3.53 -26.22 4.69
C ALA A 290 2.23 -26.26 5.53
N ALA A 291 2.34 -26.35 6.87
CA ALA A 291 1.18 -26.32 7.76
C ALA A 291 0.46 -24.95 7.70
N THR A 292 1.23 -23.87 7.70
CA THR A 292 0.70 -22.49 7.59
C THR A 292 0.01 -22.28 6.25
N ARG A 293 0.63 -22.75 5.14
CA ARG A 293 0.01 -22.71 3.82
C ARG A 293 -1.33 -23.43 3.81
N LYS A 294 -1.35 -24.67 4.22
CA LYS A 294 -2.59 -25.50 4.24
C LYS A 294 -3.73 -24.83 5.00
N ARG A 295 -3.41 -24.10 6.07
CA ARG A 295 -4.43 -23.50 6.95
C ARG A 295 -4.88 -22.11 6.50
N TYR A 296 -4.00 -21.30 5.91
CA TYR A 296 -4.25 -19.88 5.70
C TYR A 296 -3.97 -19.38 4.28
N HIS A 297 -3.29 -20.19 3.45
CA HIS A 297 -2.78 -19.77 2.15
C HIS A 297 -2.99 -20.82 1.05
N ASP A 298 -3.92 -21.74 1.21
CA ASP A 298 -4.19 -22.85 0.26
C ASP A 298 -4.89 -22.38 -1.03
N GLY A 299 -5.37 -21.15 -1.09
CA GLY A 299 -5.99 -20.58 -2.27
C GLY A 299 -5.00 -20.36 -3.43
N ALA A 300 -5.53 -20.37 -4.66
CA ALA A 300 -4.76 -20.14 -5.89
C ALA A 300 -4.14 -18.73 -5.97
N ASP A 301 -4.68 -17.78 -5.22
CA ASP A 301 -4.23 -16.39 -5.16
C ASP A 301 -3.03 -16.15 -4.23
N SER A 302 -2.54 -17.18 -3.53
CA SER A 302 -1.41 -17.06 -2.60
C SER A 302 -0.20 -17.80 -3.09
N LEU A 303 0.94 -17.13 -3.13
CA LEU A 303 2.24 -17.73 -3.46
C LEU A 303 2.98 -18.28 -2.22
N TYR A 304 2.55 -17.93 -1.00
CA TYR A 304 3.15 -18.44 0.24
C TYR A 304 3.26 -19.96 0.25
N GLY A 305 4.44 -20.50 0.54
CA GLY A 305 4.71 -21.93 0.57
C GLY A 305 4.77 -22.61 -0.80
N LEU A 306 4.77 -21.84 -1.90
CA LEU A 306 5.11 -22.36 -3.23
C LEU A 306 6.59 -22.15 -3.51
N GLU A 307 7.17 -23.06 -4.29
CA GLU A 307 8.51 -22.89 -4.83
C GLU A 307 8.47 -21.98 -6.06
N ILE A 308 9.17 -20.84 -5.98
CA ILE A 308 9.33 -19.87 -7.06
C ILE A 308 10.82 -19.63 -7.27
N ASN A 309 11.29 -19.84 -8.49
CA ASN A 309 12.72 -19.69 -8.85
C ASN A 309 13.68 -20.46 -7.91
N GLY A 310 13.30 -21.68 -7.50
CA GLY A 310 14.12 -22.53 -6.64
C GLY A 310 14.07 -22.18 -5.15
N HIS A 311 13.16 -21.27 -4.74
CA HIS A 311 12.99 -20.84 -3.37
C HIS A 311 11.53 -21.05 -2.90
N VAL A 312 11.35 -21.63 -1.71
CA VAL A 312 10.02 -21.81 -1.10
C VAL A 312 9.65 -20.54 -0.33
N LEU A 313 8.68 -19.80 -0.84
CA LEU A 313 8.25 -18.55 -0.21
C LEU A 313 7.72 -18.77 1.22
N GLY A 314 8.19 -17.96 2.14
CA GLY A 314 7.91 -18.06 3.56
C GLY A 314 8.95 -18.85 4.35
N SER A 315 9.95 -19.49 3.68
CA SER A 315 11.01 -20.24 4.38
C SER A 315 12.07 -19.33 5.00
N ASP A 316 12.37 -18.22 4.35
CA ASP A 316 13.37 -17.23 4.79
C ASP A 316 12.73 -15.92 5.27
N SER A 317 11.42 -15.95 5.53
CA SER A 317 10.69 -14.79 6.05
C SER A 317 11.21 -14.38 7.43
N PRO A 318 11.57 -13.12 7.64
CA PRO A 318 11.91 -12.63 8.98
C PRO A 318 10.68 -12.79 9.91
N PRO A 319 10.89 -12.97 11.22
CA PRO A 319 9.78 -13.06 12.17
C PRO A 319 8.85 -11.86 12.07
N ALA A 320 7.53 -12.10 12.12
CA ALA A 320 6.54 -11.01 12.16
C ALA A 320 6.82 -10.09 13.36
N ALA A 321 6.70 -8.79 13.14
CA ALA A 321 6.94 -7.76 14.16
C ALA A 321 8.28 -7.90 14.92
N ALA A 322 9.34 -8.32 14.23
CA ALA A 322 10.64 -8.66 14.82
C ALA A 322 11.24 -7.56 15.70
N HIS A 323 11.01 -6.28 15.39
CA HIS A 323 11.53 -5.17 16.19
C HIS A 323 10.68 -4.88 17.43
N LEU A 324 9.36 -5.15 17.41
CA LEU A 324 8.53 -5.02 18.60
C LEU A 324 8.82 -6.08 19.67
N GLN A 325 9.55 -7.13 19.31
CA GLN A 325 9.99 -8.17 20.23
C GLN A 325 11.30 -7.79 20.96
N LYS A 326 12.11 -6.88 20.38
CA LYS A 326 13.39 -6.44 20.95
C LYS A 326 13.25 -5.37 22.04
N GLU A 327 12.13 -4.67 22.10
CA GLU A 327 11.89 -3.62 23.12
C GLU A 327 11.28 -4.15 24.43
N GLY A 328 11.03 -5.46 24.52
CA GLY A 328 10.44 -6.10 25.71
C GLY A 328 11.33 -7.13 26.39
N SER A 329 12.63 -7.13 26.09
CA SER A 329 13.63 -8.03 26.72
C SER A 329 14.66 -7.26 27.57
#